data_c772546e24d2c9ece2c4d698a6bc4c91
#
_entry.id   c772546e24d2c9ece2c4d698a6bc4c91
#
_cell.length_a   1.000
_cell.length_b   1.000
_cell.length_c   1.000
_cell.angle_alpha   90.00
_cell.angle_beta   90.00
_cell.angle_gamma   90.00
#
_symmetry.space_group_name_H-M   'P 1'
#
loop_
_entity.id
_entity.type
_entity.pdbx_description
1 polymer ?
#
loop_
_entity_poly.entity_id
_entity_poly.type
_entity_poly.pdbx_seq_one_letter_code
_entity_poly.pdbx_strand_id
1 'polypeptide(L)'
;MKQTIKIGVTLAGLLFGTQALAHGHHDHGKPLTEVEQKAAEGIFDLKEVKDRSLTDWEGIWESVNGYLLSGDLDPVFKQKAEKQSGKTFAEIKEYYRKGYATDVTMIGIENGVMEFHVGEKVSTCQYRYSGHKVLTYASGKQGVRYLFECQQANTGAPKYVQFSDHIIAPRKSAHFHIFMGNQSQEALLEEMDNWPTYYPYQLTKQQVVDEMLHH
;
A
#
# COMPACT_ATOMS: atom_id res chain seq x y z
N MET A 1 75.55 -8.42 -27.67
CA MET A 1 74.39 -9.33 -27.85
C MET A 1 73.15 -8.59 -27.33
N LYS A 2 72.31 -8.08 -28.21
CA LYS A 2 71.04 -7.37 -27.85
C LYS A 2 69.90 -8.30 -28.14
N GLN A 3 69.18 -8.73 -27.11
CA GLN A 3 67.94 -9.49 -27.27
C GLN A 3 66.75 -8.53 -27.47
N THR A 4 66.06 -8.71 -28.58
CA THR A 4 64.87 -7.97 -28.93
C THR A 4 63.65 -8.72 -28.41
N ILE A 5 62.93 -8.18 -27.46
CA ILE A 5 61.64 -8.71 -26.96
C ILE A 5 60.53 -8.17 -27.86
N LYS A 6 59.80 -9.08 -28.50
CA LYS A 6 58.57 -8.78 -29.23
C LYS A 6 57.39 -8.82 -28.28
N ILE A 7 56.73 -7.69 -28.07
CA ILE A 7 55.49 -7.59 -27.33
C ILE A 7 54.32 -7.80 -28.32
N GLY A 8 53.63 -8.92 -28.17
CA GLY A 8 52.39 -9.17 -28.89
C GLY A 8 51.24 -8.41 -28.24
N VAL A 9 50.59 -7.52 -28.97
CA VAL A 9 49.39 -6.85 -28.58
C VAL A 9 48.20 -7.73 -28.95
N THR A 10 47.55 -8.28 -27.94
CA THR A 10 46.28 -9.02 -28.12
C THR A 10 45.13 -8.01 -28.01
N LEU A 11 44.45 -7.79 -29.12
CA LEU A 11 43.28 -6.95 -29.20
C LEU A 11 42.09 -7.69 -28.58
N ALA A 12 41.71 -7.38 -27.34
CA ALA A 12 40.50 -7.90 -26.72
C ALA A 12 39.29 -7.08 -27.24
N GLY A 13 38.49 -7.70 -28.07
CA GLY A 13 37.23 -7.13 -28.53
C GLY A 13 36.24 -6.96 -27.38
N LEU A 14 35.90 -5.73 -27.05
CA LEU A 14 34.80 -5.38 -26.16
C LEU A 14 33.47 -5.65 -26.89
N LEU A 15 32.82 -6.76 -26.56
CA LEU A 15 31.42 -6.99 -26.86
C LEU A 15 30.58 -6.06 -25.98
N PHE A 16 30.08 -4.96 -26.53
CA PHE A 16 29.02 -4.20 -25.93
C PHE A 16 27.75 -5.05 -25.94
N GLY A 17 27.50 -5.74 -24.83
CA GLY A 17 26.19 -6.30 -24.56
C GLY A 17 25.20 -5.18 -24.40
N THR A 18 24.28 -5.06 -25.36
CA THR A 18 23.06 -4.23 -25.21
C THR A 18 22.27 -4.80 -24.04
N GLN A 19 22.35 -4.17 -22.87
CA GLN A 19 21.41 -4.44 -21.81
C GLN A 19 20.06 -3.94 -22.29
N ALA A 20 19.20 -4.87 -22.69
CA ALA A 20 17.78 -4.62 -22.84
C ALA A 20 17.30 -4.15 -21.45
N LEU A 21 16.89 -2.90 -21.37
CA LEU A 21 16.12 -2.38 -20.25
C LEU A 21 14.85 -3.24 -20.19
N ALA A 22 14.85 -4.23 -19.30
CA ALA A 22 13.65 -4.93 -18.93
C ALA A 22 12.72 -3.85 -18.37
N HIS A 23 11.71 -3.47 -19.15
CA HIS A 23 10.55 -2.78 -18.64
C HIS A 23 9.99 -3.73 -17.58
N GLY A 24 10.12 -3.35 -16.30
CA GLY A 24 9.55 -4.10 -15.21
C GLY A 24 8.06 -4.24 -15.47
N HIS A 25 7.65 -5.40 -15.94
CA HIS A 25 6.26 -5.81 -15.83
C HIS A 25 5.99 -5.82 -14.33
N HIS A 26 5.26 -4.81 -13.85
CA HIS A 26 4.60 -4.90 -12.56
C HIS A 26 3.72 -6.15 -12.66
N ASP A 27 4.02 -7.14 -11.81
CA ASP A 27 3.23 -8.35 -11.69
C ASP A 27 1.89 -7.94 -11.06
N HIS A 28 1.00 -7.41 -11.89
CA HIS A 28 -0.41 -7.27 -11.58
C HIS A 28 -0.94 -8.69 -11.49
N GLY A 29 -0.80 -9.32 -10.34
CA GLY A 29 -1.17 -10.70 -10.08
C GLY A 29 -2.40 -11.16 -10.88
N LYS A 30 -2.75 -12.41 -10.86
CA LYS A 30 -3.88 -12.94 -11.65
C LYS A 30 -5.07 -11.98 -11.62
N PRO A 31 -5.76 -11.73 -12.75
CA PRO A 31 -6.96 -10.88 -12.79
C PRO A 31 -7.95 -11.26 -11.68
N LEU A 32 -8.67 -10.28 -11.17
CA LEU A 32 -9.70 -10.53 -10.18
C LEU A 32 -10.78 -11.43 -10.77
N THR A 33 -11.19 -12.44 -10.03
CA THR A 33 -12.39 -13.22 -10.35
C THR A 33 -13.64 -12.34 -10.22
N GLU A 34 -14.77 -12.78 -10.77
CA GLU A 34 -16.04 -12.05 -10.64
C GLU A 34 -16.44 -11.82 -9.17
N VAL A 35 -16.18 -12.79 -8.29
CA VAL A 35 -16.42 -12.68 -6.85
C VAL A 35 -15.52 -11.60 -6.24
N GLU A 36 -14.24 -11.60 -6.57
CA GLU A 36 -13.30 -10.59 -6.07
C GLU A 36 -13.62 -9.18 -6.59
N GLN A 37 -14.10 -9.06 -7.83
CA GLN A 37 -14.55 -7.78 -8.39
C GLN A 37 -15.76 -7.23 -7.62
N LYS A 38 -16.77 -8.05 -7.35
CA LYS A 38 -17.93 -7.66 -6.53
C LYS A 38 -17.50 -7.32 -5.10
N ALA A 39 -16.58 -8.09 -4.53
CA ALA A 39 -16.05 -7.81 -3.20
C ALA A 39 -15.33 -6.46 -3.14
N ALA A 40 -14.56 -6.10 -4.17
CA ALA A 40 -13.92 -4.80 -4.28
C ALA A 40 -14.93 -3.63 -4.34
N GLU A 41 -16.14 -3.89 -4.84
CA GLU A 41 -17.25 -2.93 -4.82
C GLU A 41 -18.02 -2.92 -3.49
N GLY A 42 -17.64 -3.75 -2.52
CA GLY A 42 -18.28 -3.88 -1.21
C GLY A 42 -19.53 -4.75 -1.22
N ILE A 43 -19.61 -5.73 -2.15
CA ILE A 43 -20.74 -6.67 -2.31
C ILE A 43 -20.19 -8.10 -2.24
N PHE A 44 -20.41 -8.78 -1.12
CA PHE A 44 -19.97 -10.18 -0.91
C PHE A 44 -20.77 -10.88 0.18
N ASP A 45 -20.74 -12.21 0.17
CA ASP A 45 -21.30 -13.04 1.23
C ASP A 45 -20.30 -13.18 2.39
N LEU A 46 -20.74 -13.14 3.64
CA LEU A 46 -19.86 -13.30 4.81
C LEU A 46 -19.04 -14.59 4.79
N LYS A 47 -19.59 -15.68 4.21
CA LYS A 47 -18.89 -16.96 4.06
C LYS A 47 -17.70 -16.93 3.09
N GLU A 48 -17.62 -15.90 2.21
CA GLU A 48 -16.55 -15.71 1.25
C GLU A 48 -15.33 -15.04 1.90
N VAL A 49 -15.53 -14.36 3.02
CA VAL A 49 -14.44 -13.74 3.78
C VAL A 49 -13.57 -14.82 4.42
N LYS A 50 -12.27 -14.76 4.19
CA LYS A 50 -11.27 -15.69 4.72
C LYS A 50 -10.25 -14.96 5.55
N ASP A 51 -9.70 -15.66 6.54
CA ASP A 51 -8.54 -15.16 7.28
C ASP A 51 -7.37 -14.91 6.35
N ARG A 52 -6.61 -13.84 6.64
CA ARG A 52 -5.43 -13.45 5.87
C ARG A 52 -4.25 -13.30 6.82
N SER A 53 -3.07 -13.62 6.34
CA SER A 53 -1.83 -13.41 7.08
C SER A 53 -1.15 -12.13 6.64
N LEU A 54 -0.22 -11.64 7.46
CA LEU A 54 0.53 -10.42 7.16
C LEU A 54 1.39 -10.56 5.87
N THR A 55 1.63 -11.80 5.40
CA THR A 55 2.32 -12.08 4.14
C THR A 55 1.63 -11.47 2.92
N ASP A 56 0.31 -11.26 2.97
CA ASP A 56 -0.42 -10.62 1.88
C ASP A 56 -0.03 -9.13 1.69
N TRP A 57 0.51 -8.52 2.75
CA TRP A 57 0.97 -7.12 2.76
C TRP A 57 2.49 -6.98 2.86
N GLU A 58 3.28 -8.05 2.76
CA GLU A 58 4.75 -7.95 2.77
C GLU A 58 5.27 -7.04 1.66
N GLY A 59 6.25 -6.21 2.01
CA GLY A 59 6.91 -5.26 1.13
C GLY A 59 7.20 -3.94 1.82
N ILE A 60 7.64 -2.96 1.03
CA ILE A 60 7.86 -1.58 1.45
C ILE A 60 6.77 -0.72 0.83
N TRP A 61 6.14 0.11 1.65
CA TRP A 61 4.93 0.86 1.33
C TRP A 61 5.11 2.34 1.65
N GLU A 62 4.73 3.21 0.73
CA GLU A 62 4.80 4.66 0.90
C GLU A 62 3.40 5.27 1.03
N SER A 63 3.26 6.22 1.96
CA SER A 63 2.01 6.95 2.17
C SER A 63 1.72 7.92 1.04
N VAL A 64 0.48 7.91 0.53
CA VAL A 64 0.03 8.90 -0.48
C VAL A 64 -0.22 10.30 0.10
N ASN A 65 -0.14 10.46 1.42
CA ASN A 65 -0.31 11.77 2.06
C ASN A 65 0.71 12.80 1.53
N GLY A 66 1.96 12.39 1.31
CA GLY A 66 2.99 13.25 0.71
C GLY A 66 2.60 13.75 -0.68
N TYR A 67 2.05 12.89 -1.53
CA TYR A 67 1.59 13.22 -2.88
C TYR A 67 0.35 14.13 -2.88
N LEU A 68 -0.54 13.96 -1.88
CA LEU A 68 -1.65 14.87 -1.68
C LEU A 68 -1.18 16.27 -1.29
N LEU A 69 -0.26 16.37 -0.33
CA LEU A 69 0.25 17.65 0.17
C LEU A 69 1.06 18.41 -0.89
N SER A 70 1.78 17.72 -1.76
CA SER A 70 2.51 18.33 -2.90
C SER A 70 1.60 18.71 -4.07
N GLY A 71 0.34 18.25 -4.10
CA GLY A 71 -0.60 18.50 -5.19
C GLY A 71 -0.50 17.49 -6.34
N ASP A 72 0.33 16.47 -6.23
CA ASP A 72 0.50 15.44 -7.26
C ASP A 72 -0.78 14.62 -7.49
N LEU A 73 -1.65 14.50 -6.47
CA LEU A 73 -2.96 13.83 -6.57
C LEU A 73 -4.10 14.73 -7.08
N ASP A 74 -3.83 16.00 -7.40
CA ASP A 74 -4.88 16.91 -7.88
C ASP A 74 -5.63 16.41 -9.13
N PRO A 75 -4.99 15.74 -10.12
CA PRO A 75 -5.72 15.12 -11.23
C PRO A 75 -6.77 14.10 -10.80
N VAL A 76 -6.46 13.28 -9.78
CA VAL A 76 -7.37 12.27 -9.21
C VAL A 76 -8.59 12.96 -8.60
N PHE A 77 -8.37 14.01 -7.80
CA PHE A 77 -9.47 14.72 -7.11
C PHE A 77 -10.34 15.54 -8.08
N LYS A 78 -9.75 16.07 -9.16
CA LYS A 78 -10.52 16.71 -10.25
C LYS A 78 -11.47 15.71 -10.92
N GLN A 79 -10.96 14.54 -11.32
CA GLN A 79 -11.76 13.48 -11.93
C GLN A 79 -12.89 13.01 -10.97
N LYS A 80 -12.58 12.85 -9.67
CA LYS A 80 -13.60 12.45 -8.68
C LYS A 80 -14.67 13.53 -8.49
N ALA A 81 -14.31 14.81 -8.52
CA ALA A 81 -15.27 15.91 -8.46
C ALA A 81 -16.18 15.96 -9.70
N GLU A 82 -15.65 15.66 -10.89
CA GLU A 82 -16.44 15.56 -12.13
C GLU A 82 -17.44 14.39 -12.09
N LYS A 83 -17.03 13.25 -11.52
CA LYS A 83 -17.88 12.05 -11.38
C LYS A 83 -18.93 12.18 -10.26
N GLN A 84 -18.69 12.99 -9.24
CA GLN A 84 -19.57 13.15 -8.07
C GLN A 84 -20.40 14.45 -8.21
N SER A 85 -21.64 14.30 -8.66
CA SER A 85 -22.56 15.43 -8.75
C SER A 85 -22.69 16.18 -7.42
N GLY A 86 -22.48 17.50 -7.44
CA GLY A 86 -22.69 18.39 -6.31
C GLY A 86 -21.50 18.57 -5.36
N LYS A 87 -20.32 17.99 -5.66
CA LYS A 87 -19.09 18.24 -4.89
C LYS A 87 -18.06 18.98 -5.73
N THR A 88 -17.46 20.01 -5.14
CA THR A 88 -16.36 20.76 -5.75
C THR A 88 -15.02 20.03 -5.58
N PHE A 89 -14.04 20.37 -6.42
CA PHE A 89 -12.66 19.89 -6.26
C PHE A 89 -12.11 20.17 -4.84
N ALA A 90 -12.38 21.36 -4.28
CA ALA A 90 -11.90 21.73 -2.96
C ALA A 90 -12.49 20.84 -1.86
N GLU A 91 -13.78 20.53 -1.92
CA GLU A 91 -14.44 19.63 -0.96
C GLU A 91 -13.93 18.21 -1.08
N ILE A 92 -13.73 17.70 -2.30
CA ILE A 92 -13.13 16.39 -2.53
C ILE A 92 -11.69 16.34 -1.98
N LYS A 93 -10.88 17.33 -2.30
CA LYS A 93 -9.48 17.38 -1.81
C LYS A 93 -9.43 17.45 -0.28
N GLU A 94 -10.29 18.24 0.36
CA GLU A 94 -10.37 18.33 1.83
C GLU A 94 -10.80 17.00 2.47
N TYR A 95 -11.78 16.30 1.87
CA TYR A 95 -12.19 14.97 2.32
C TYR A 95 -11.02 13.99 2.31
N TYR A 96 -10.25 13.93 1.21
CA TYR A 96 -9.07 13.07 1.12
C TYR A 96 -7.91 13.54 1.99
N ARG A 97 -7.77 14.87 2.19
CA ARG A 97 -6.77 15.41 3.12
C ARG A 97 -6.99 14.91 4.54
N LYS A 98 -8.23 14.83 4.98
CA LYS A 98 -8.59 14.24 6.27
C LYS A 98 -8.37 12.74 6.26
N GLY A 99 -8.83 12.05 5.22
CA GLY A 99 -8.74 10.60 5.09
C GLY A 99 -7.31 10.07 5.07
N TYR A 100 -6.41 10.70 4.32
CA TYR A 100 -5.03 10.24 4.14
C TYR A 100 -4.05 10.77 5.18
N ALA A 101 -4.48 11.68 6.06
CA ALA A 101 -3.60 12.31 7.04
C ALA A 101 -2.86 11.28 7.90
N THR A 102 -1.53 11.34 7.91
CA THR A 102 -0.65 10.51 8.71
C THR A 102 0.74 11.14 8.80
N ASP A 103 1.44 10.88 9.89
CA ASP A 103 2.86 11.18 10.07
C ASP A 103 3.76 9.98 9.73
N VAL A 104 3.19 8.77 9.59
CA VAL A 104 3.91 7.58 9.13
C VAL A 104 4.09 7.67 7.61
N THR A 105 5.30 7.98 7.17
CA THR A 105 5.59 8.18 5.75
C THR A 105 5.84 6.87 5.00
N MET A 106 6.35 5.86 5.70
CA MET A 106 6.69 4.56 5.13
C MET A 106 6.40 3.42 6.12
N ILE A 107 5.99 2.27 5.58
CA ILE A 107 5.79 1.03 6.34
C ILE A 107 6.56 -0.10 5.64
N GLY A 108 7.45 -0.78 6.38
CA GLY A 108 8.06 -2.04 5.97
C GLY A 108 7.32 -3.22 6.61
N ILE A 109 7.06 -4.27 5.85
CA ILE A 109 6.41 -5.50 6.36
C ILE A 109 7.17 -6.71 5.84
N GLU A 110 7.74 -7.49 6.75
CA GLU A 110 8.49 -8.70 6.40
C GLU A 110 8.47 -9.72 7.56
N ASN A 111 8.24 -10.98 7.25
CA ASN A 111 8.30 -12.10 8.23
C ASN A 111 7.45 -11.85 9.50
N GLY A 112 6.29 -11.20 9.35
CA GLY A 112 5.39 -10.87 10.46
C GLY A 112 5.84 -9.67 11.30
N VAL A 113 6.96 -9.01 10.95
CA VAL A 113 7.40 -7.75 11.54
C VAL A 113 6.86 -6.59 10.72
N MET A 114 6.39 -5.53 11.39
CA MET A 114 6.11 -4.25 10.77
C MET A 114 7.06 -3.18 11.32
N GLU A 115 7.56 -2.35 10.40
CA GLU A 115 8.40 -1.20 10.66
C GLU A 115 7.67 0.07 10.22
N PHE A 116 7.66 1.09 11.08
CA PHE A 116 6.97 2.38 10.84
C PHE A 116 7.97 3.52 10.89
N HIS A 117 7.96 4.36 9.85
CA HIS A 117 8.84 5.52 9.72
C HIS A 117 8.07 6.82 9.94
N VAL A 118 8.48 7.61 10.95
CA VAL A 118 7.96 8.95 11.26
C VAL A 118 9.13 9.91 11.31
N GLY A 119 9.37 10.64 10.22
CA GLY A 119 10.59 11.43 10.07
C GLY A 119 11.83 10.54 10.15
N GLU A 120 12.74 10.85 11.08
CA GLU A 120 13.95 10.05 11.35
C GLU A 120 13.71 8.89 12.35
N LYS A 121 12.54 8.86 12.97
CA LYS A 121 12.21 7.84 13.96
C LYS A 121 11.67 6.60 13.27
N VAL A 122 12.24 5.44 13.64
CA VAL A 122 11.78 4.12 13.21
C VAL A 122 11.33 3.33 14.43
N SER A 123 10.17 2.70 14.34
CA SER A 123 9.65 1.80 15.36
C SER A 123 9.21 0.48 14.74
N THR A 124 9.48 -0.63 15.42
CA THR A 124 9.21 -1.98 14.89
C THR A 124 8.48 -2.83 15.90
N CYS A 125 7.64 -3.74 15.42
CA CYS A 125 7.03 -4.77 16.26
C CYS A 125 6.73 -6.02 15.46
N GLN A 126 6.79 -7.18 16.13
CA GLN A 126 6.25 -8.44 15.63
C GLN A 126 4.75 -8.44 15.83
N TYR A 127 3.98 -8.61 14.75
CA TYR A 127 2.53 -8.60 14.81
C TYR A 127 1.94 -10.00 14.65
N ARG A 128 0.86 -10.24 15.38
CA ARG A 128 0.06 -11.46 15.28
C ARG A 128 -1.34 -11.12 14.81
N TYR A 129 -1.84 -11.92 13.89
CA TYR A 129 -3.24 -11.87 13.44
C TYR A 129 -4.19 -12.14 14.61
N SER A 130 -5.24 -11.32 14.74
CA SER A 130 -6.25 -11.42 15.80
C SER A 130 -7.68 -11.54 15.27
N GLY A 131 -7.84 -11.81 13.98
CA GLY A 131 -9.14 -12.00 13.34
C GLY A 131 -9.47 -10.92 12.32
N HIS A 132 -10.71 -10.97 11.82
CA HIS A 132 -11.24 -9.93 10.94
C HIS A 132 -12.61 -9.46 11.40
N LYS A 133 -13.04 -8.30 10.92
CA LYS A 133 -14.39 -7.75 11.10
C LYS A 133 -14.95 -7.27 9.77
N VAL A 134 -16.18 -7.64 9.50
CA VAL A 134 -16.95 -7.09 8.40
C VAL A 134 -17.70 -5.86 8.90
N LEU A 135 -17.54 -4.75 8.21
CA LEU A 135 -18.25 -3.50 8.48
C LEU A 135 -19.26 -3.25 7.38
N THR A 136 -20.43 -2.72 7.75
CA THR A 136 -21.42 -2.24 6.79
C THR A 136 -21.47 -0.72 6.90
N TYR A 137 -21.17 -0.04 5.81
CA TYR A 137 -21.16 1.42 5.74
C TYR A 137 -22.58 1.98 5.54
N ALA A 138 -22.76 3.28 5.77
CA ALA A 138 -24.04 3.95 5.58
C ALA A 138 -24.58 3.85 4.13
N SER A 139 -23.71 3.63 3.16
CA SER A 139 -24.05 3.35 1.75
C SER A 139 -24.66 1.96 1.51
N GLY A 140 -24.65 1.07 2.52
CA GLY A 140 -25.00 -0.35 2.40
C GLY A 140 -23.86 -1.22 1.87
N LYS A 141 -22.74 -0.64 1.43
CA LYS A 141 -21.54 -1.39 1.03
C LYS A 141 -20.85 -2.00 2.24
N GLN A 142 -20.17 -3.12 2.03
CA GLN A 142 -19.41 -3.81 3.06
C GLN A 142 -17.91 -3.63 2.85
N GLY A 143 -17.14 -3.71 3.94
CA GLY A 143 -15.69 -3.76 3.92
C GLY A 143 -15.18 -4.71 4.99
N VAL A 144 -13.97 -5.23 4.80
CA VAL A 144 -13.33 -6.10 5.80
C VAL A 144 -12.14 -5.37 6.38
N ARG A 145 -12.00 -5.43 7.71
CA ARG A 145 -10.78 -5.05 8.41
C ARG A 145 -10.11 -6.28 8.99
N TYR A 146 -8.84 -6.48 8.66
CA TYR A 146 -7.98 -7.55 9.16
C TYR A 146 -7.15 -7.02 10.31
N LEU A 147 -7.28 -7.61 11.48
CA LEU A 147 -6.81 -7.12 12.76
C LEU A 147 -5.49 -7.79 13.14
N PHE A 148 -4.51 -6.98 13.56
CA PHE A 148 -3.22 -7.46 14.03
C PHE A 148 -2.84 -6.75 15.34
N GLU A 149 -2.10 -7.44 16.20
CA GLU A 149 -1.65 -6.93 17.50
C GLU A 149 -0.14 -7.12 17.67
N CYS A 150 0.53 -6.04 18.08
CA CYS A 150 1.94 -6.04 18.46
C CYS A 150 2.16 -6.93 19.66
N GLN A 151 3.14 -7.84 19.58
CA GLN A 151 3.43 -8.84 20.60
C GLN A 151 4.42 -8.35 21.67
N GLN A 152 5.08 -7.22 21.44
CA GLN A 152 6.05 -6.64 22.35
C GLN A 152 5.49 -5.36 23.02
N ALA A 153 5.96 -5.11 24.22
CA ALA A 153 5.65 -3.87 24.93
C ALA A 153 6.73 -2.79 24.65
N ASN A 154 6.32 -1.52 24.71
CA ASN A 154 7.22 -0.36 24.69
C ASN A 154 8.10 -0.25 23.44
N THR A 155 7.65 -0.73 22.31
CA THR A 155 8.39 -0.65 21.03
C THR A 155 8.30 0.72 20.37
N GLY A 156 7.33 1.54 20.77
CA GLY A 156 6.96 2.79 20.08
C GLY A 156 6.16 2.58 18.79
N ALA A 157 5.99 1.33 18.33
CA ALA A 157 5.09 0.99 17.25
C ALA A 157 3.63 0.94 17.74
N PRO A 158 2.63 1.12 16.84
CA PRO A 158 1.22 0.99 17.19
C PRO A 158 0.91 -0.39 17.79
N LYS A 159 0.18 -0.44 18.91
CA LYS A 159 -0.19 -1.72 19.52
C LYS A 159 -1.18 -2.51 18.67
N TYR A 160 -2.11 -1.82 18.03
CA TYR A 160 -3.15 -2.39 17.20
C TYR A 160 -3.07 -1.82 15.79
N VAL A 161 -3.23 -2.69 14.80
CA VAL A 161 -3.23 -2.33 13.38
C VAL A 161 -4.37 -3.07 12.70
N GLN A 162 -5.08 -2.38 11.79
CA GLN A 162 -6.12 -2.98 10.96
C GLN A 162 -5.89 -2.61 9.51
N PHE A 163 -5.89 -3.61 8.63
CA PHE A 163 -5.80 -3.41 7.18
C PHE A 163 -7.16 -3.51 6.51
N SER A 164 -7.37 -2.71 5.47
CA SER A 164 -8.45 -2.83 4.51
C SER A 164 -7.93 -2.52 3.11
N ASP A 165 -8.15 -3.42 2.15
CA ASP A 165 -7.63 -3.29 0.78
C ASP A 165 -8.61 -3.77 -0.29
N HIS A 166 -9.91 -3.82 0.04
CA HIS A 166 -10.97 -4.31 -0.83
C HIS A 166 -10.89 -5.81 -1.18
N ILE A 167 -9.98 -6.56 -0.56
CA ILE A 167 -9.74 -7.99 -0.78
C ILE A 167 -10.27 -8.77 0.42
N ILE A 168 -11.02 -9.85 0.17
CA ILE A 168 -11.72 -10.62 1.22
C ILE A 168 -11.17 -12.05 1.43
N ALA A 169 -10.13 -12.43 0.68
CA ALA A 169 -9.48 -13.74 0.77
C ALA A 169 -7.97 -13.60 0.57
N PRO A 170 -7.13 -14.59 0.91
CA PRO A 170 -5.69 -14.54 0.76
C PRO A 170 -5.24 -14.15 -0.65
N ARG A 171 -4.59 -12.99 -0.75
CA ARG A 171 -4.04 -12.44 -1.99
C ARG A 171 -3.09 -11.30 -1.67
N LYS A 172 -2.01 -11.14 -2.44
CA LYS A 172 -1.08 -10.01 -2.34
C LYS A 172 -1.83 -8.71 -2.57
N SER A 173 -1.67 -7.75 -1.66
CA SER A 173 -2.27 -6.44 -1.75
C SER A 173 -1.57 -5.57 -2.79
N ALA A 174 -2.32 -4.79 -3.57
CA ALA A 174 -1.79 -3.79 -4.49
C ALA A 174 -1.68 -2.40 -3.83
N HIS A 175 -2.54 -2.11 -2.87
CA HIS A 175 -2.53 -0.95 -1.99
C HIS A 175 -3.39 -1.28 -0.76
N PHE A 176 -3.28 -0.49 0.29
CA PHE A 176 -4.14 -0.68 1.45
C PHE A 176 -4.42 0.62 2.19
N HIS A 177 -5.53 0.61 2.91
CA HIS A 177 -5.86 1.53 3.98
C HIS A 177 -5.48 0.91 5.32
N ILE A 178 -4.94 1.70 6.24
CA ILE A 178 -4.52 1.20 7.55
C ILE A 178 -5.10 2.07 8.66
N PHE A 179 -5.46 1.41 9.76
CA PHE A 179 -5.92 2.04 10.99
C PHE A 179 -4.98 1.61 12.11
N MET A 180 -4.41 2.55 12.83
CA MET A 180 -3.31 2.30 13.78
C MET A 180 -3.55 3.03 15.08
N GLY A 181 -3.28 2.37 16.21
CA GLY A 181 -3.43 3.00 17.52
C GLY A 181 -3.03 2.14 18.70
N ASN A 182 -3.13 2.72 19.90
CA ASN A 182 -2.70 2.09 21.14
C ASN A 182 -3.86 1.81 22.12
N GLN A 183 -5.09 2.21 21.81
CA GLN A 183 -6.23 2.07 22.72
C GLN A 183 -6.80 0.64 22.71
N SER A 184 -7.53 0.27 21.66
CA SER A 184 -8.05 -1.07 21.45
C SER A 184 -8.41 -1.32 19.98
N GLN A 185 -8.65 -2.58 19.61
CA GLN A 185 -9.17 -2.95 18.30
C GLN A 185 -10.57 -2.35 18.05
N GLU A 186 -11.41 -2.35 19.08
CA GLU A 186 -12.78 -1.82 19.02
C GLU A 186 -12.76 -0.30 18.71
N ALA A 187 -11.90 0.45 19.38
CA ALA A 187 -11.76 1.88 19.14
C ALA A 187 -11.33 2.20 17.69
N LEU A 188 -10.44 1.37 17.12
CA LEU A 188 -10.03 1.51 15.72
C LEU A 188 -11.14 1.11 14.73
N LEU A 189 -12.03 0.19 15.09
CA LEU A 189 -13.18 -0.19 14.24
C LEU A 189 -14.20 0.94 14.11
N GLU A 190 -14.26 1.85 15.06
CA GLU A 190 -15.14 3.03 15.03
C GLU A 190 -14.58 4.18 14.16
N GLU A 191 -13.26 4.14 13.84
CA GLU A 191 -12.63 5.18 12.99
C GLU A 191 -13.08 5.02 11.53
N MET A 192 -13.77 6.03 11.02
CA MET A 192 -14.33 6.06 9.66
C MET A 192 -13.84 7.25 8.82
N ASP A 193 -13.22 8.23 9.45
CA ASP A 193 -12.86 9.51 8.84
C ASP A 193 -11.41 9.61 8.41
N ASN A 194 -10.52 8.81 9.03
CA ASN A 194 -9.10 8.77 8.75
C ASN A 194 -8.67 7.35 8.34
N TRP A 195 -8.26 7.20 7.10
CA TRP A 195 -7.81 5.93 6.50
C TRP A 195 -6.51 6.13 5.71
N PRO A 196 -5.38 6.38 6.35
CA PRO A 196 -4.08 6.50 5.69
C PRO A 196 -3.89 5.40 4.67
N THR A 197 -3.48 5.78 3.47
CA THR A 197 -3.41 4.90 2.30
C THR A 197 -1.98 4.76 1.84
N TYR A 198 -1.58 3.54 1.50
CA TYR A 198 -0.23 3.19 1.13
C TYR A 198 -0.20 2.42 -0.18
N TYR A 199 0.78 2.77 -1.02
CA TYR A 199 1.11 2.08 -2.26
C TYR A 199 2.53 1.50 -2.19
N PRO A 200 2.85 0.48 -3.00
CA PRO A 200 4.20 -0.07 -3.05
C PRO A 200 5.25 1.01 -3.36
N TYR A 201 6.30 1.09 -2.54
CA TYR A 201 7.38 2.09 -2.66
C TYR A 201 8.07 2.10 -4.02
N GLN A 202 8.12 0.95 -4.72
CA GLN A 202 8.73 0.84 -6.05
C GLN A 202 7.91 1.50 -7.17
N LEU A 203 6.65 1.87 -6.94
CA LEU A 203 5.86 2.61 -7.91
C LEU A 203 6.35 4.04 -8.01
N THR A 204 6.44 4.54 -9.24
CA THR A 204 6.65 5.97 -9.46
C THR A 204 5.37 6.71 -9.08
N LYS A 205 5.52 7.99 -8.73
CA LYS A 205 4.41 8.89 -8.46
C LYS A 205 3.34 8.87 -9.57
N GLN A 206 3.75 8.88 -10.83
CA GLN A 206 2.82 8.82 -11.96
C GLN A 206 2.03 7.51 -11.97
N GLN A 207 2.67 6.38 -11.70
CA GLN A 207 1.99 5.08 -11.61
C GLN A 207 0.96 5.05 -10.49
N VAL A 208 1.27 5.63 -9.32
CA VAL A 208 0.28 5.76 -8.22
C VAL A 208 -0.91 6.62 -8.64
N VAL A 209 -0.67 7.76 -9.32
CA VAL A 209 -1.76 8.61 -9.85
C VAL A 209 -2.61 7.84 -10.86
N ASP A 210 -1.98 7.12 -11.78
CA ASP A 210 -2.67 6.34 -12.81
C ASP A 210 -3.53 5.23 -12.19
N GLU A 211 -3.00 4.48 -11.21
CA GLU A 211 -3.76 3.48 -10.44
C GLU A 211 -5.00 4.12 -9.78
N MET A 212 -4.84 5.27 -9.12
CA MET A 212 -5.92 5.95 -8.42
C MET A 212 -6.98 6.57 -9.37
N LEU A 213 -6.63 6.88 -10.62
CA LEU A 213 -7.56 7.35 -11.65
C LEU A 213 -8.46 6.23 -12.18
N HIS A 214 -7.99 4.97 -12.12
CA HIS A 214 -8.72 3.78 -12.58
C HIS A 214 -9.50 3.08 -11.47
N HIS A 215 -9.36 3.57 -10.25
CA HIS A 215 -10.08 3.12 -9.03
C HIS A 215 -11.39 3.94 -8.82
#